data_cc56b11d11dc685a55a04ce52f251aba
#
_entry.id   cc56b11d11dc685a55a04ce52f251aba
#
_cell.length_a   1.000
_cell.length_b   1.000
_cell.length_c   1.000
_cell.angle_alpha   90.00
_cell.angle_beta   90.00
_cell.angle_gamma   90.00
#
_symmetry.space_group_name_H-M   'P 1'
#
loop_
_entity.id
_entity.type
_entity.pdbx_description
1 polymer ?
#
loop_
_entity_poly.entity_id
_entity_poly.type
_entity_poly.pdbx_seq_one_letter_code
_entity_poly.pdbx_strand_id
1 'polypeptide(L)'
;AEDSITSGSSRDIALSLEPERDYEIIIKLLSAADDKATPTLKCELIKDEKFKDIPCNLDPEARKRFSLDNTVYGSRAIAVSVSPSGKYLLTRYWDNHAAKRSRTYCELTELKSGKVLLTNLRDGMSWMPKSDKLYYTVTALAGNDVISLDPVTLREETILQSIPEQSFTWSPNEDFLIYYPREEGVK
;
A
#
# COMPACT_ATOMS: atom_id res chain seq x y z
N ALA A 1 -29.34 10.99 -6.50
CA ALA A 1 -29.96 10.03 -7.43
C ALA A 1 -28.96 8.91 -7.65
N GLU A 2 -29.41 7.67 -7.49
CA GLU A 2 -28.62 6.49 -7.86
C GLU A 2 -29.13 5.99 -9.21
N ASP A 3 -28.23 5.90 -10.16
CA ASP A 3 -28.51 5.41 -11.50
C ASP A 3 -27.46 4.38 -11.93
N SER A 4 -27.86 3.37 -12.70
CA SER A 4 -26.95 2.34 -13.18
C SER A 4 -26.81 2.42 -14.71
N ILE A 5 -25.57 2.24 -15.18
CA ILE A 5 -25.22 2.24 -16.60
C ILE A 5 -24.63 0.89 -16.96
N THR A 6 -25.08 0.31 -18.05
CA THR A 6 -24.55 -0.97 -18.58
C THR A 6 -23.42 -0.70 -19.58
N SER A 7 -22.44 -1.60 -19.65
CA SER A 7 -21.33 -1.49 -20.59
C SER A 7 -21.82 -1.30 -22.04
N GLY A 8 -21.22 -0.32 -22.73
CA GLY A 8 -21.58 0.02 -24.12
C GLY A 8 -22.84 0.88 -24.28
N SER A 9 -23.47 1.31 -23.19
CA SER A 9 -24.60 2.25 -23.22
C SER A 9 -24.20 3.65 -22.77
N SER A 10 -24.92 4.67 -23.23
CA SER A 10 -24.87 6.03 -22.73
C SER A 10 -26.16 6.39 -22.03
N ARG A 11 -26.10 7.23 -21.02
CA ARG A 11 -27.27 7.70 -20.29
C ARG A 11 -27.10 9.14 -19.88
N ASP A 12 -28.14 9.93 -20.12
CA ASP A 12 -28.20 11.30 -19.68
C ASP A 12 -28.84 11.34 -18.28
N ILE A 13 -28.17 11.97 -17.33
CA ILE A 13 -28.65 12.15 -15.97
C ILE A 13 -28.90 13.63 -15.77
N ALA A 14 -30.12 14.02 -15.56
CA ALA A 14 -30.48 15.40 -15.25
C ALA A 14 -30.19 15.71 -13.78
N LEU A 15 -29.39 16.74 -13.55
CA LEU A 15 -29.01 17.21 -12.22
C LEU A 15 -29.56 18.63 -12.02
N SER A 16 -30.24 18.85 -10.92
CA SER A 16 -30.62 20.21 -10.46
C SER A 16 -29.53 20.65 -9.48
N LEU A 17 -28.74 21.62 -9.91
CA LEU A 17 -27.63 22.15 -9.13
C LEU A 17 -27.98 23.56 -8.65
N GLU A 18 -27.63 23.87 -7.40
CA GLU A 18 -27.72 25.23 -6.86
C GLU A 18 -26.45 26.01 -7.20
N PRO A 19 -26.53 27.31 -7.50
CA PRO A 19 -25.34 28.12 -7.77
C PRO A 19 -24.43 28.21 -6.54
N GLU A 20 -23.13 28.40 -6.79
CA GLU A 20 -22.08 28.55 -5.78
C GLU A 20 -21.88 27.37 -4.84
N ARG A 21 -22.27 26.17 -5.27
CA ARG A 21 -22.02 24.93 -4.54
C ARG A 21 -21.16 23.97 -5.33
N ASP A 22 -20.29 23.26 -4.61
CA ASP A 22 -19.54 22.13 -5.14
C ASP A 22 -20.36 20.85 -5.02
N TYR A 23 -20.36 20.06 -6.08
CA TYR A 23 -21.04 18.77 -6.14
C TYR A 23 -20.05 17.67 -6.47
N GLU A 24 -20.18 16.53 -5.81
CA GLU A 24 -19.38 15.35 -6.08
C GLU A 24 -20.21 14.32 -6.86
N ILE A 25 -19.67 13.86 -7.98
CA ILE A 25 -20.24 12.75 -8.76
C ILE A 25 -19.44 11.49 -8.43
N ILE A 26 -20.09 10.54 -7.73
CA ILE A 26 -19.48 9.29 -7.36
C ILE A 26 -19.93 8.21 -8.33
N ILE A 27 -18.96 7.58 -9.00
CA ILE A 27 -19.18 6.49 -9.94
C ILE A 27 -18.63 5.21 -9.32
N LYS A 28 -19.50 4.21 -9.13
CA LYS A 28 -19.12 2.92 -8.56
C LYS A 28 -19.30 1.82 -9.60
N LEU A 29 -18.30 0.97 -9.75
CA LEU A 29 -18.44 -0.27 -10.49
C LEU A 29 -19.17 -1.30 -9.62
N LEU A 30 -20.38 -1.68 -10.01
CA LEU A 30 -21.23 -2.60 -9.23
C LEU A 30 -20.90 -4.07 -9.47
N SER A 31 -20.44 -4.41 -10.69
CA SER A 31 -19.93 -5.74 -11.00
C SER A 31 -18.91 -5.65 -12.14
N ALA A 32 -17.84 -6.43 -12.06
CA ALA A 32 -16.93 -6.66 -13.16
C ALA A 32 -17.11 -8.09 -13.64
N ALA A 33 -17.42 -8.27 -14.93
CA ALA A 33 -17.48 -9.59 -15.54
C ALA A 33 -16.09 -10.22 -15.72
N ASP A 34 -15.04 -9.40 -15.65
CA ASP A 34 -13.65 -9.81 -15.77
C ASP A 34 -12.78 -8.94 -14.86
N ASP A 35 -12.04 -9.54 -13.93
CA ASP A 35 -11.12 -8.88 -13.00
C ASP A 35 -9.95 -8.15 -13.71
N LYS A 36 -9.77 -8.38 -15.01
CA LYS A 36 -8.72 -7.77 -15.84
C LYS A 36 -9.19 -6.57 -16.65
N ALA A 37 -10.49 -6.32 -16.73
CA ALA A 37 -11.03 -5.21 -17.49
C ALA A 37 -10.92 -3.91 -16.68
N THR A 38 -10.23 -2.91 -17.23
CA THR A 38 -10.26 -1.55 -16.70
C THR A 38 -11.40 -0.80 -17.40
N PRO A 39 -12.53 -0.56 -16.74
CA PRO A 39 -13.63 0.16 -17.36
C PRO A 39 -13.22 1.61 -17.61
N THR A 40 -13.48 2.10 -18.80
CA THR A 40 -13.32 3.52 -19.13
C THR A 40 -14.70 4.17 -19.13
N LEU A 41 -14.86 5.21 -18.35
CA LEU A 41 -16.05 6.03 -18.34
C LEU A 41 -15.74 7.39 -18.94
N LYS A 42 -16.55 7.82 -19.90
CA LYS A 42 -16.48 9.15 -20.47
C LYS A 42 -17.67 9.94 -19.93
N CYS A 43 -17.38 11.02 -19.22
CA CYS A 43 -18.41 11.95 -18.73
C CYS A 43 -18.36 13.24 -19.54
N GLU A 44 -19.49 13.73 -19.95
CA GLU A 44 -19.65 15.01 -20.61
C GLU A 44 -20.72 15.81 -19.88
N LEU A 45 -20.42 17.08 -19.61
CA LEU A 45 -21.38 17.98 -18.98
C LEU A 45 -22.18 18.73 -20.05
N ILE A 46 -23.45 18.40 -20.17
CA ILE A 46 -24.38 19.05 -21.09
C ILE A 46 -25.20 20.07 -20.30
N LYS A 47 -25.13 21.35 -20.68
CA LYS A 47 -25.89 22.40 -20.02
C LYS A 47 -27.18 22.65 -20.80
N ASP A 48 -28.26 22.89 -20.07
CA ASP A 48 -29.49 23.46 -20.67
C ASP A 48 -29.19 24.84 -21.30
N GLU A 49 -29.83 25.17 -22.41
CA GLU A 49 -29.62 26.45 -23.09
C GLU A 49 -29.82 27.67 -22.19
N LYS A 50 -30.70 27.57 -21.19
CA LYS A 50 -30.93 28.61 -20.20
C LYS A 50 -29.76 28.92 -19.30
N PHE A 51 -28.83 27.99 -19.19
CA PHE A 51 -27.68 28.05 -18.28
C PHE A 51 -26.31 27.98 -18.98
N LYS A 52 -26.32 28.13 -20.31
CA LYS A 52 -25.07 28.02 -21.11
C LYS A 52 -23.99 29.03 -20.70
N ASP A 53 -24.39 30.21 -20.28
CA ASP A 53 -23.50 31.30 -19.89
C ASP A 53 -23.02 31.23 -18.44
N ILE A 54 -23.56 30.32 -17.63
CA ILE A 54 -23.10 30.11 -16.26
C ILE A 54 -21.81 29.27 -16.30
N PRO A 55 -20.70 29.78 -15.76
CA PRO A 55 -19.47 28.99 -15.69
C PRO A 55 -19.69 27.74 -14.85
N CYS A 56 -19.36 26.60 -15.42
CA CYS A 56 -19.41 25.33 -14.72
C CYS A 56 -18.13 24.56 -15.08
N ASN A 57 -17.31 24.26 -14.09
CA ASN A 57 -16.07 23.54 -14.26
C ASN A 57 -16.27 22.09 -13.80
N LEU A 58 -16.01 21.15 -14.70
CA LEU A 58 -15.82 19.75 -14.32
C LEU A 58 -14.36 19.56 -14.03
N ASP A 59 -14.03 19.40 -12.76
CA ASP A 59 -12.66 19.10 -12.31
C ASP A 59 -12.54 17.60 -12.00
N PRO A 60 -11.95 16.81 -12.90
CA PRO A 60 -11.75 15.37 -12.68
C PRO A 60 -10.72 15.08 -11.57
N GLU A 61 -9.90 16.08 -11.22
CA GLU A 61 -8.89 15.98 -10.17
C GLU A 61 -9.34 16.66 -8.86
N ALA A 62 -10.59 17.14 -8.80
CA ALA A 62 -11.12 17.73 -7.58
C ALA A 62 -10.87 16.82 -6.38
N ARG A 63 -10.36 17.41 -5.31
CA ARG A 63 -10.01 16.70 -4.08
C ARG A 63 -11.23 15.94 -3.57
N LYS A 64 -11.15 14.61 -3.60
CA LYS A 64 -12.20 13.75 -3.05
C LYS A 64 -12.43 14.12 -1.59
N ARG A 65 -13.66 14.39 -1.23
CA ARG A 65 -14.02 14.54 0.18
C ARG A 65 -13.68 13.24 0.90
N PHE A 66 -13.06 13.37 2.05
CA PHE A 66 -12.71 12.22 2.87
C PHE A 66 -14.02 11.55 3.33
N SER A 67 -14.26 10.34 2.85
CA SER A 67 -15.42 9.54 3.25
C SER A 67 -15.05 8.56 4.34
N LEU A 68 -16.04 8.01 5.04
CA LEU A 68 -15.83 6.93 6.01
C LEU A 68 -15.13 5.73 5.34
N ASP A 69 -15.49 5.41 4.10
CA ASP A 69 -14.86 4.35 3.32
C ASP A 69 -13.35 4.61 3.10
N ASN A 70 -12.96 5.86 2.82
CA ASN A 70 -11.55 6.24 2.68
C ASN A 70 -10.77 6.12 4.01
N THR A 71 -11.46 6.17 5.15
CA THR A 71 -10.86 5.97 6.46
C THR A 71 -10.67 4.50 6.79
N VAL A 72 -11.60 3.66 6.37
CA VAL A 72 -11.63 2.23 6.72
C VAL A 72 -10.89 1.38 5.68
N TYR A 73 -11.03 1.72 4.38
CA TYR A 73 -10.47 0.94 3.28
C TYR A 73 -9.32 1.67 2.60
N GLY A 74 -8.43 0.89 1.99
CA GLY A 74 -7.25 1.34 1.29
C GLY A 74 -5.95 1.06 2.03
N SER A 75 -4.85 1.47 1.42
CA SER A 75 -3.51 1.28 1.98
C SER A 75 -3.11 2.50 2.80
N ARG A 76 -2.62 2.28 4.01
CA ARG A 76 -2.09 3.32 4.88
C ARG A 76 -0.73 2.94 5.42
N ALA A 77 0.17 3.90 5.49
CA ALA A 77 1.45 3.72 6.17
C ALA A 77 1.20 3.61 7.68
N ILE A 78 1.73 2.55 8.30
CA ILE A 78 1.59 2.27 9.73
C ILE A 78 2.92 2.36 10.47
N ALA A 79 4.03 2.23 9.77
CA ALA A 79 5.36 2.43 10.32
C ALA A 79 6.33 2.87 9.22
N VAL A 80 7.34 3.61 9.61
CA VAL A 80 8.46 3.98 8.76
C VAL A 80 9.76 3.80 9.52
N SER A 81 10.81 3.37 8.83
CA SER A 81 12.15 3.27 9.39
C SER A 81 13.19 3.63 8.33
N VAL A 82 14.24 4.30 8.76
CA VAL A 82 15.33 4.75 7.88
C VAL A 82 16.52 3.83 8.06
N SER A 83 17.24 3.54 6.98
CA SER A 83 18.47 2.76 7.02
C SER A 83 19.56 3.46 7.84
N PRO A 84 20.54 2.74 8.40
CA PRO A 84 21.62 3.31 9.21
C PRO A 84 22.37 4.46 8.53
N SER A 85 22.58 4.41 7.22
CA SER A 85 23.23 5.50 6.47
C SER A 85 22.31 6.67 6.10
N GLY A 86 21.01 6.55 6.33
CA GLY A 86 20.02 7.55 5.93
C GLY A 86 19.70 7.57 4.42
N LYS A 87 20.10 6.55 3.66
CA LYS A 87 19.88 6.51 2.20
C LYS A 87 18.54 5.93 1.80
N TYR A 88 18.00 5.03 2.58
CA TYR A 88 16.80 4.27 2.25
C TYR A 88 15.74 4.39 3.33
N LEU A 89 14.50 4.33 2.90
CA LEU A 89 13.30 4.32 3.73
C LEU A 89 12.57 3.01 3.54
N LEU A 90 12.27 2.32 4.63
CA LEU A 90 11.35 1.20 4.65
C LEU A 90 10.02 1.69 5.21
N THR A 91 8.97 1.63 4.40
CA THR A 91 7.60 1.99 4.80
C THR A 91 6.78 0.72 4.90
N ARG A 92 6.15 0.50 6.04
CA ARG A 92 5.21 -0.59 6.27
C ARG A 92 3.80 -0.08 6.06
N TYR A 93 3.04 -0.76 5.22
CA TYR A 93 1.65 -0.45 4.92
C TYR A 93 0.72 -1.50 5.49
N TRP A 94 -0.44 -1.06 5.89
CA TRP A 94 -1.60 -1.91 6.08
C TRP A 94 -2.60 -1.62 4.97
N ASP A 95 -2.96 -2.66 4.25
CA ASP A 95 -3.85 -2.61 3.11
C ASP A 95 -5.16 -3.33 3.47
N ASN A 96 -6.24 -2.57 3.56
CA ASN A 96 -7.54 -3.05 3.96
C ASN A 96 -8.54 -2.88 2.82
N HIS A 97 -9.13 -3.99 2.39
CA HIS A 97 -10.12 -4.02 1.32
C HIS A 97 -11.44 -4.62 1.77
N ALA A 98 -12.56 -4.00 1.37
CA ALA A 98 -13.90 -4.50 1.71
C ALA A 98 -14.17 -5.94 1.23
N ALA A 99 -13.59 -6.33 0.10
CA ALA A 99 -13.82 -7.63 -0.55
C ALA A 99 -12.67 -8.64 -0.40
N LYS A 100 -11.56 -8.25 0.24
CA LYS A 100 -10.36 -9.10 0.38
C LYS A 100 -9.86 -9.09 1.81
N ARG A 101 -9.11 -10.13 2.17
CA ARG A 101 -8.44 -10.17 3.47
C ARG A 101 -7.42 -9.05 3.56
N SER A 102 -7.43 -8.31 4.66
CA SER A 102 -6.41 -7.30 4.96
C SER A 102 -5.02 -7.93 5.00
N ARG A 103 -4.02 -7.19 4.54
CA ARG A 103 -2.63 -7.61 4.54
C ARG A 103 -1.70 -6.48 4.95
N THR A 104 -0.54 -6.84 5.45
CA THR A 104 0.59 -5.93 5.64
C THR A 104 1.67 -6.21 4.61
N TYR A 105 2.33 -5.17 4.13
CA TYR A 105 3.48 -5.27 3.24
C TYR A 105 4.42 -4.09 3.47
N CYS A 106 5.65 -4.23 2.98
CA CYS A 106 6.64 -3.18 3.04
C CYS A 106 7.00 -2.65 1.64
N GLU A 107 7.49 -1.42 1.61
CA GLU A 107 8.00 -0.75 0.43
C GLU A 107 9.37 -0.15 0.75
N LEU A 108 10.32 -0.34 -0.15
CA LEU A 108 11.67 0.18 -0.05
C LEU A 108 11.84 1.36 -1.00
N THR A 109 12.19 2.53 -0.47
CA THR A 109 12.36 3.76 -1.23
C THR A 109 13.78 4.32 -1.04
N GLU A 110 14.41 4.77 -2.11
CA GLU A 110 15.64 5.55 -2.04
C GLU A 110 15.33 7.01 -1.71
N LEU A 111 15.81 7.52 -0.57
CA LEU A 111 15.45 8.85 -0.08
C LEU A 111 15.93 10.00 -0.98
N LYS A 112 17.12 9.87 -1.60
CA LYS A 112 17.68 10.94 -2.43
C LYS A 112 16.87 11.19 -3.69
N SER A 113 16.39 10.16 -4.35
CA SER A 113 15.65 10.26 -5.60
C SER A 113 14.13 10.20 -5.40
N GLY A 114 13.66 9.75 -4.23
CA GLY A 114 12.27 9.41 -3.98
C GLY A 114 11.79 8.18 -4.77
N LYS A 115 12.71 7.44 -5.38
CA LYS A 115 12.38 6.28 -6.21
C LYS A 115 12.04 5.08 -5.33
N VAL A 116 10.88 4.48 -5.58
CA VAL A 116 10.52 3.18 -5.02
C VAL A 116 11.35 2.11 -5.72
N LEU A 117 12.17 1.39 -4.94
CA LEU A 117 13.03 0.31 -5.43
C LEU A 117 12.29 -1.02 -5.47
N LEU A 118 11.58 -1.34 -4.40
CA LEU A 118 10.79 -2.55 -4.26
C LEU A 118 9.46 -2.25 -3.56
N THR A 119 8.41 -2.91 -3.99
CA THR A 119 7.09 -2.88 -3.38
C THR A 119 6.58 -4.28 -3.09
N ASN A 120 5.53 -4.39 -2.29
CA ASN A 120 4.96 -5.67 -1.86
C ASN A 120 5.94 -6.62 -1.16
N LEU A 121 6.99 -6.07 -0.54
CA LEU A 121 7.87 -6.84 0.31
C LEU A 121 7.08 -7.41 1.50
N ARG A 122 7.54 -8.57 1.99
CA ARG A 122 6.89 -9.23 3.12
C ARG A 122 6.93 -8.35 4.38
N ASP A 123 5.96 -8.57 5.22
CA ASP A 123 5.93 -7.96 6.55
C ASP A 123 7.04 -8.52 7.45
N GLY A 124 7.43 -7.73 8.46
CA GLY A 124 8.43 -8.14 9.45
C GLY A 124 9.89 -7.93 9.02
N MET A 125 10.13 -7.14 7.97
CA MET A 125 11.49 -6.72 7.61
C MET A 125 12.01 -5.65 8.57
N SER A 126 13.32 -5.71 8.87
CA SER A 126 14.03 -4.74 9.71
C SER A 126 15.40 -4.42 9.13
N TRP A 127 15.94 -3.25 9.48
CA TRP A 127 17.30 -2.89 9.11
C TRP A 127 18.32 -3.63 9.95
N MET A 128 19.42 -4.04 9.33
CA MET A 128 20.66 -4.40 10.03
C MET A 128 21.18 -3.17 10.78
N PRO A 129 21.84 -3.33 11.95
CA PRO A 129 22.23 -2.20 12.80
C PRO A 129 23.25 -1.23 12.18
N LYS A 130 24.11 -1.71 11.28
CA LYS A 130 25.23 -0.94 10.72
C LYS A 130 25.18 -0.83 9.21
N SER A 131 24.87 -1.91 8.54
CA SER A 131 24.72 -1.94 7.08
C SER A 131 23.34 -1.48 6.65
N ASP A 132 23.21 -1.01 5.41
CA ASP A 132 21.91 -0.65 4.86
C ASP A 132 21.11 -1.88 4.38
N LYS A 133 21.50 -3.08 4.78
CA LYS A 133 20.77 -4.30 4.43
C LYS A 133 19.52 -4.45 5.29
N LEU A 134 18.48 -4.96 4.68
CA LEU A 134 17.27 -5.42 5.37
C LEU A 134 17.44 -6.90 5.74
N TYR A 135 16.78 -7.34 6.81
CA TYR A 135 16.67 -8.76 7.14
C TYR A 135 15.25 -9.13 7.56
N TYR A 136 14.94 -10.40 7.43
CA TYR A 136 13.69 -11.00 7.90
C TYR A 136 13.91 -12.49 8.17
N THR A 137 12.97 -13.11 8.88
CA THR A 137 12.99 -14.53 9.21
C THR A 137 11.97 -15.32 8.39
N VAL A 138 12.34 -16.54 8.05
CA VAL A 138 11.46 -17.53 7.40
C VAL A 138 11.48 -18.80 8.22
N THR A 139 10.33 -19.31 8.61
CA THR A 139 10.22 -20.60 9.29
C THR A 139 10.53 -21.72 8.32
N ALA A 140 11.53 -22.53 8.64
CA ALA A 140 11.96 -23.73 7.93
C ALA A 140 11.70 -24.99 8.77
N LEU A 141 11.94 -26.16 8.23
CA LEU A 141 11.69 -27.44 8.92
C LEU A 141 12.52 -27.64 10.20
N ALA A 142 13.75 -27.11 10.19
CA ALA A 142 14.70 -27.28 11.28
C ALA A 142 14.87 -26.04 12.18
N GLY A 143 14.04 -25.03 12.02
CA GLY A 143 14.13 -23.77 12.75
C GLY A 143 13.74 -22.58 11.88
N ASN A 144 14.38 -21.44 12.11
CA ASN A 144 14.14 -20.24 11.33
C ASN A 144 15.39 -19.86 10.56
N ASP A 145 15.23 -19.52 9.28
CA ASP A 145 16.31 -18.98 8.47
C ASP A 145 16.25 -17.45 8.49
N VAL A 146 17.40 -16.79 8.57
CA VAL A 146 17.52 -15.35 8.43
C VAL A 146 17.98 -15.02 7.02
N ILE A 147 17.20 -14.25 6.35
CA ILE A 147 17.45 -13.80 4.98
C ILE A 147 17.76 -12.31 5.01
N SER A 148 18.82 -11.90 4.33
CA SER A 148 19.11 -10.48 4.09
C SER A 148 18.73 -10.08 2.68
N LEU A 149 18.31 -8.82 2.53
CA LEU A 149 18.04 -8.15 1.26
C LEU A 149 18.99 -6.95 1.14
N ASP A 150 19.79 -6.93 0.09
CA ASP A 150 20.66 -5.81 -0.23
C ASP A 150 19.91 -4.77 -1.08
N PRO A 151 19.71 -3.54 -0.62
CA PRO A 151 18.98 -2.52 -1.36
C PRO A 151 19.68 -2.01 -2.61
N VAL A 152 21.00 -2.25 -2.77
CA VAL A 152 21.75 -1.86 -3.96
C VAL A 152 21.58 -2.86 -5.08
N THR A 153 21.76 -4.14 -4.76
CA THR A 153 21.70 -5.24 -5.75
C THR A 153 20.29 -5.79 -5.91
N LEU A 154 19.39 -5.50 -4.95
CA LEU A 154 18.04 -6.03 -4.83
C LEU A 154 18.02 -7.57 -4.77
N ARG A 155 19.06 -8.17 -4.24
CA ARG A 155 19.20 -9.62 -4.09
C ARG A 155 19.03 -10.05 -2.64
N GLU A 156 18.42 -11.20 -2.49
CA GLU A 156 18.27 -11.87 -1.21
C GLU A 156 19.35 -12.93 -1.03
N GLU A 157 19.83 -13.06 0.20
CA GLU A 157 20.83 -14.05 0.62
C GLU A 157 20.45 -14.63 1.98
N THR A 158 20.50 -15.93 2.12
CA THR A 158 20.36 -16.58 3.43
C THR A 158 21.66 -16.45 4.21
N ILE A 159 21.62 -15.66 5.28
CA ILE A 159 22.82 -15.38 6.10
C ILE A 159 22.95 -16.30 7.31
N LEU A 160 21.85 -16.83 7.83
CA LEU A 160 21.81 -17.80 8.91
C LEU A 160 20.72 -18.82 8.67
N GLN A 161 20.97 -20.07 9.07
CA GLN A 161 20.03 -21.17 8.92
C GLN A 161 19.72 -21.84 10.24
N SER A 162 18.53 -22.37 10.36
CA SER A 162 18.09 -23.23 11.46
C SER A 162 18.25 -22.61 12.84
N ILE A 163 18.00 -21.29 12.98
CA ILE A 163 18.00 -20.63 14.28
C ILE A 163 16.76 -21.10 15.06
N PRO A 164 16.94 -21.55 16.33
CA PRO A 164 15.83 -22.11 17.10
C PRO A 164 14.74 -21.10 17.45
N GLU A 165 15.11 -19.81 17.55
CA GLU A 165 14.19 -18.75 17.98
C GLU A 165 13.91 -17.74 16.85
N GLN A 166 12.69 -17.17 16.85
CA GLN A 166 12.33 -16.12 15.90
C GLN A 166 12.77 -14.73 16.38
N SER A 167 12.90 -14.55 17.69
CA SER A 167 13.29 -13.29 18.30
C SER A 167 14.76 -13.30 18.64
N PHE A 168 15.50 -12.37 18.06
CA PHE A 168 16.91 -12.19 18.31
C PHE A 168 17.29 -10.71 18.15
N THR A 169 18.48 -10.38 18.61
CA THR A 169 19.07 -9.04 18.49
C THR A 169 20.43 -9.13 17.85
N TRP A 170 20.69 -8.30 16.88
CA TRP A 170 22.04 -8.15 16.31
C TRP A 170 22.93 -7.34 17.23
N SER A 171 24.20 -7.71 17.30
CA SER A 171 25.22 -6.82 17.87
C SER A 171 25.32 -5.55 17.03
N PRO A 172 25.70 -4.39 17.61
CA PRO A 172 25.83 -3.14 16.87
C PRO A 172 26.76 -3.19 15.64
N ASN A 173 27.77 -4.06 15.69
CA ASN A 173 28.73 -4.27 14.59
C ASN A 173 28.31 -5.36 13.60
N GLU A 174 27.19 -6.04 13.83
CA GLU A 174 26.69 -7.17 13.04
C GLU A 174 27.54 -8.45 13.09
N ASP A 175 28.49 -8.52 14.04
CA ASP A 175 29.38 -9.68 14.18
C ASP A 175 28.70 -10.86 14.90
N PHE A 176 27.68 -10.57 15.72
CA PHE A 176 27.00 -11.55 16.57
C PHE A 176 25.48 -11.37 16.49
N LEU A 177 24.81 -12.51 16.61
CA LEU A 177 23.37 -12.58 16.83
C LEU A 177 23.11 -13.15 18.22
N ILE A 178 22.33 -12.45 19.02
CA ILE A 178 22.00 -12.80 20.39
C ILE A 178 20.53 -13.22 20.42
N TYR A 179 20.27 -14.41 20.90
CA TYR A 179 18.91 -14.90 21.16
C TYR A 179 18.84 -15.58 22.52
N TYR A 180 17.65 -15.56 23.11
CA TYR A 180 17.40 -16.26 24.35
C TYR A 180 16.74 -17.60 24.01
N PRO A 181 17.40 -18.74 24.29
CA PRO A 181 16.78 -20.03 24.07
C PRO A 181 15.56 -20.13 24.98
N ARG A 182 14.43 -20.56 24.42
CA ARG A 182 13.25 -20.82 25.19
C ARG A 182 13.55 -22.02 26.10
N GLU A 183 13.61 -21.83 27.41
CA GLU A 183 13.67 -22.95 28.33
C GLU A 183 12.45 -23.83 28.08
N GLU A 184 12.65 -25.04 27.60
CA GLU A 184 11.58 -26.04 27.59
C GLU A 184 11.18 -26.23 29.05
N GLY A 185 10.00 -25.72 29.38
CA GLY A 185 9.51 -25.78 30.76
C GLY A 185 9.51 -27.21 31.22
N VAL A 186 10.32 -27.48 32.23
CA VAL A 186 10.21 -28.68 33.06
C VAL A 186 8.79 -28.66 33.63
N LYS A 187 7.92 -29.56 33.12
CA LYS A 187 6.60 -29.82 33.65
C LYS A 187 6.72 -30.58 34.98
#